data_dd45ca3f5652edbfc011ea18aff76200
#
_entry.id   dd45ca3f5652edbfc011ea18aff76200
#
_cell.length_a   1.000
_cell.length_b   1.000
_cell.length_c   1.000
_cell.angle_alpha   90.00
_cell.angle_beta   90.00
_cell.angle_gamma   90.00
#
_symmetry.space_group_name_H-M   'P 1'
#
loop_
_entity.id
_entity.type
_entity.pdbx_description
1 polymer ?
#
loop_
_entity_poly.entity_id
_entity_poly.type
_entity_poly.pdbx_seq_one_letter_code
_entity_poly.pdbx_strand_id
1 'polypeptide(L)'
;MKPIVATMLLALFPFFGQAAEKLAVGDAIPAVTCNDQDGKPVDLSKEGAKGLLLVYFYPKAKTGGCTKQGCSLRDHWAELQKAGVQVIGVSTDDEKLQKEFKEEQKFPFRLLADKEKKAVTEAFGMKNLVGMASRSAFLFKDGKCIMTDYKGHTTDQAEQVLNFLQNQGK
;
A
#
# COMPACT_ATOMS: atom_id res chain seq x y z
N MET A 1 61.84 -0.03 -21.59
CA MET A 1 60.76 0.18 -20.63
C MET A 1 59.60 0.84 -21.40
N LYS A 2 58.54 0.09 -21.66
CA LYS A 2 57.31 0.60 -22.35
C LYS A 2 56.23 0.81 -21.32
N PRO A 3 55.53 1.96 -21.29
CA PRO A 3 54.41 2.15 -20.37
C PRO A 3 53.15 1.42 -20.87
N ILE A 4 52.53 0.65 -19.98
CA ILE A 4 51.22 0.02 -20.19
C ILE A 4 50.19 1.06 -19.92
N VAL A 5 49.47 1.51 -20.95
CA VAL A 5 48.30 2.38 -20.82
C VAL A 5 47.10 1.47 -20.50
N ALA A 6 46.66 1.49 -19.26
CA ALA A 6 45.43 0.81 -18.86
C ALA A 6 44.22 1.64 -19.31
N THR A 7 43.55 1.20 -20.36
CA THR A 7 42.29 1.79 -20.84
C THR A 7 41.16 1.36 -19.93
N MET A 8 40.73 2.28 -19.04
CA MET A 8 39.58 2.09 -18.15
C MET A 8 38.29 2.19 -19.00
N LEU A 9 37.69 1.04 -19.30
CA LEU A 9 36.42 0.97 -20.02
C LEU A 9 35.31 1.36 -19.04
N LEU A 10 34.82 2.60 -19.15
CA LEU A 10 33.67 3.09 -18.41
C LEU A 10 32.42 2.46 -19.02
N ALA A 11 31.88 1.41 -18.39
CA ALA A 11 30.63 0.80 -18.79
C ALA A 11 29.48 1.77 -18.48
N LEU A 12 28.98 2.48 -19.48
CA LEU A 12 27.71 3.20 -19.43
C LEU A 12 26.58 2.16 -19.33
N PHE A 13 26.11 1.89 -18.12
CA PHE A 13 24.83 1.21 -17.94
C PHE A 13 23.72 2.17 -18.34
N PRO A 14 22.90 1.83 -19.35
CA PRO A 14 21.73 2.63 -19.66
C PRO A 14 20.75 2.52 -18.49
N PHE A 15 20.52 3.63 -17.80
CA PHE A 15 19.46 3.76 -16.81
C PHE A 15 18.12 3.81 -17.59
N PHE A 16 17.65 2.65 -18.02
CA PHE A 16 16.27 2.52 -18.49
C PHE A 16 15.38 2.72 -17.26
N GLY A 17 14.57 3.80 -17.29
CA GLY A 17 13.51 4.02 -16.32
C GLY A 17 12.55 2.82 -16.34
N GLN A 18 12.76 1.86 -15.45
CA GLN A 18 11.84 0.76 -15.24
C GLN A 18 10.54 1.35 -14.70
N ALA A 19 9.42 1.08 -15.38
CA ALA A 19 8.11 1.23 -14.78
C ALA A 19 8.15 0.46 -13.46
N ALA A 20 7.69 1.10 -12.36
CA ALA A 20 7.73 0.47 -11.05
C ALA A 20 7.05 -0.89 -11.12
N GLU A 21 7.81 -1.93 -10.84
CA GLU A 21 7.31 -3.30 -10.84
C GLU A 21 6.27 -3.44 -9.72
N LYS A 22 5.21 -4.21 -9.96
CA LYS A 22 4.18 -4.43 -8.93
C LYS A 22 4.78 -5.19 -7.76
N LEU A 23 4.55 -4.68 -6.56
CA LEU A 23 5.03 -5.31 -5.33
C LEU A 23 4.47 -6.73 -5.18
N ALA A 24 5.33 -7.72 -4.99
CA ALA A 24 4.99 -9.15 -4.97
C ALA A 24 5.11 -9.75 -3.55
N VAL A 25 4.60 -10.97 -3.39
CA VAL A 25 4.80 -11.75 -2.16
C VAL A 25 6.30 -12.03 -1.98
N GLY A 26 6.81 -11.78 -0.77
CA GLY A 26 8.22 -11.88 -0.41
C GLY A 26 8.97 -10.55 -0.43
N ASP A 27 8.44 -9.53 -1.12
CA ASP A 27 9.05 -8.19 -1.14
C ASP A 27 8.99 -7.51 0.22
N ALA A 28 9.97 -6.66 0.49
CA ALA A 28 9.94 -5.79 1.65
C ALA A 28 8.91 -4.67 1.46
N ILE A 29 8.30 -4.24 2.57
CA ILE A 29 7.45 -3.05 2.55
C ILE A 29 8.26 -1.83 2.11
N PRO A 30 7.79 -1.03 1.15
CA PRO A 30 8.52 0.14 0.67
C PRO A 30 8.79 1.17 1.78
N ALA A 31 10.02 1.70 1.84
CA ALA A 31 10.40 2.78 2.73
C ALA A 31 9.90 4.12 2.16
N VAL A 32 8.63 4.40 2.34
CA VAL A 32 7.96 5.58 1.82
C VAL A 32 7.12 6.25 2.90
N THR A 33 7.16 7.59 2.92
CA THR A 33 6.40 8.41 3.87
C THR A 33 5.33 9.20 3.13
N CYS A 34 4.11 9.21 3.68
CA CYS A 34 2.97 9.97 3.19
C CYS A 34 2.17 10.54 4.37
N ASN A 35 1.48 11.67 4.17
CA ASN A 35 0.61 12.21 5.19
C ASN A 35 -0.68 11.40 5.30
N ASP A 36 -1.15 11.24 6.54
CA ASP A 36 -2.50 10.72 6.78
C ASP A 36 -3.57 11.83 6.61
N GLN A 37 -4.82 11.50 6.84
CA GLN A 37 -5.97 12.40 6.75
C GLN A 37 -5.91 13.62 7.70
N ASP A 38 -5.04 13.60 8.69
CA ASP A 38 -4.82 14.71 9.64
C ASP A 38 -3.52 15.48 9.36
N GLY A 39 -2.87 15.22 8.20
CA GLY A 39 -1.61 15.83 7.81
C GLY A 39 -0.39 15.31 8.57
N LYS A 40 -0.51 14.21 9.30
CA LYS A 40 0.60 13.61 10.05
C LYS A 40 1.39 12.66 9.15
N PRO A 41 2.74 12.77 9.12
CA PRO A 41 3.57 11.88 8.32
C PRO A 41 3.53 10.44 8.86
N VAL A 42 3.32 9.49 7.96
CA VAL A 42 3.29 8.05 8.23
C VAL A 42 4.36 7.38 7.37
N ASP A 43 5.33 6.75 8.00
CA ASP A 43 6.38 5.96 7.36
C ASP A 43 5.94 4.49 7.33
N LEU A 44 5.58 3.99 6.14
CA LEU A 44 5.04 2.63 5.99
C LEU A 44 6.02 1.55 6.43
N SER A 45 7.32 1.76 6.24
CA SER A 45 8.33 0.78 6.66
C SER A 45 8.38 0.62 8.18
N LYS A 46 8.15 1.70 8.93
CA LYS A 46 8.07 1.67 10.39
C LYS A 46 6.76 1.06 10.88
N GLU A 47 5.63 1.43 10.25
CA GLU A 47 4.31 0.89 10.59
C GLU A 47 4.25 -0.62 10.39
N GLY A 48 4.83 -1.13 9.31
CA GLY A 48 4.85 -2.55 9.00
C GLY A 48 6.05 -3.33 9.54
N ALA A 49 6.96 -2.70 10.30
CA ALA A 49 8.18 -3.34 10.80
C ALA A 49 7.93 -4.55 11.71
N LYS A 50 6.79 -4.57 12.39
CA LYS A 50 6.40 -5.65 13.32
C LYS A 50 4.90 -5.94 13.22
N GLY A 51 4.56 -7.23 13.32
CA GLY A 51 3.18 -7.69 13.29
C GLY A 51 2.58 -7.68 11.89
N LEU A 52 1.27 -7.58 11.81
CA LEU A 52 0.51 -7.62 10.55
C LEU A 52 0.02 -6.23 10.17
N LEU A 53 0.35 -5.81 8.94
CA LEU A 53 -0.13 -4.55 8.36
C LEU A 53 -0.81 -4.84 7.02
N LEU A 54 -2.09 -4.48 6.91
CA LEU A 54 -2.83 -4.44 5.65
C LEU A 54 -2.76 -3.03 5.07
N VAL A 55 -2.18 -2.89 3.88
CA VAL A 55 -2.23 -1.66 3.08
C VAL A 55 -3.18 -1.90 1.91
N TYR A 56 -4.31 -1.20 1.87
CA TYR A 56 -5.25 -1.32 0.76
C TYR A 56 -5.35 -0.02 -0.04
N PHE A 57 -5.45 -0.16 -1.36
CA PHE A 57 -5.54 0.95 -2.29
C PHE A 57 -6.93 1.05 -2.89
N TYR A 58 -7.39 2.28 -3.08
CA TYR A 58 -8.66 2.56 -3.76
C TYR A 58 -8.53 3.80 -4.67
N PRO A 59 -9.22 3.81 -5.83
CA PRO A 59 -9.08 4.87 -6.81
C PRO A 59 -9.47 6.26 -6.31
N LYS A 60 -10.61 6.36 -5.58
CA LYS A 60 -11.14 7.65 -5.15
C LYS A 60 -12.10 7.51 -3.96
N ALA A 61 -11.89 8.35 -2.94
CA ALA A 61 -12.77 8.45 -1.77
C ALA A 61 -14.23 8.75 -2.17
N LYS A 62 -15.17 8.31 -1.34
CA LYS A 62 -16.62 8.52 -1.47
C LYS A 62 -17.28 7.90 -2.73
N THR A 63 -16.54 7.07 -3.51
CA THR A 63 -17.17 6.31 -4.61
C THR A 63 -17.70 4.95 -4.11
N GLY A 64 -18.74 4.43 -4.77
CA GLY A 64 -19.47 3.25 -4.28
C GLY A 64 -18.61 2.02 -3.98
N GLY A 65 -17.73 1.62 -4.91
CA GLY A 65 -16.84 0.47 -4.71
C GLY A 65 -15.77 0.71 -3.63
N CYS A 66 -15.24 1.95 -3.54
CA CYS A 66 -14.22 2.30 -2.54
C CYS A 66 -14.85 2.37 -1.14
N THR A 67 -16.08 2.88 -1.03
CA THR A 67 -16.86 2.86 0.20
C THR A 67 -17.12 1.43 0.66
N LYS A 68 -17.56 0.55 -0.23
CA LYS A 68 -17.80 -0.87 0.09
C LYS A 68 -16.52 -1.56 0.60
N GLN A 69 -15.37 -1.32 -0.01
CA GLN A 69 -14.09 -1.88 0.42
C GLN A 69 -13.72 -1.42 1.84
N GLY A 70 -13.78 -0.12 2.11
CA GLY A 70 -13.51 0.42 3.45
C GLY A 70 -14.52 -0.04 4.50
N CYS A 71 -15.81 -0.13 4.14
CA CYS A 71 -16.87 -0.64 5.04
C CYS A 71 -16.66 -2.12 5.37
N SER A 72 -16.24 -2.96 4.43
CA SER A 72 -15.90 -4.36 4.73
C SER A 72 -14.83 -4.45 5.84
N LEU A 73 -13.76 -3.65 5.75
CA LEU A 73 -12.70 -3.62 6.75
C LEU A 73 -13.17 -3.03 8.09
N ARG A 74 -14.03 -2.00 8.06
CA ARG A 74 -14.63 -1.42 9.27
C ARG A 74 -15.56 -2.42 9.97
N ASP A 75 -16.43 -3.06 9.24
CA ASP A 75 -17.46 -3.94 9.80
C ASP A 75 -16.86 -5.20 10.44
N HIS A 76 -15.67 -5.64 9.97
CA HIS A 76 -14.89 -6.75 10.56
C HIS A 76 -13.70 -6.25 11.41
N TRP A 77 -13.78 -5.02 11.90
CA TRP A 77 -12.67 -4.41 12.64
C TRP A 77 -12.26 -5.22 13.88
N ALA A 78 -13.23 -5.74 14.62
CA ALA A 78 -12.98 -6.52 15.84
C ALA A 78 -12.21 -7.82 15.52
N GLU A 79 -12.57 -8.52 14.44
CA GLU A 79 -11.90 -9.73 13.99
C GLU A 79 -10.48 -9.44 13.49
N LEU A 80 -10.29 -8.37 12.72
CA LEU A 80 -8.97 -7.93 12.24
C LEU A 80 -8.05 -7.57 13.41
N GLN A 81 -8.56 -6.83 14.42
CA GLN A 81 -7.80 -6.50 15.62
C GLN A 81 -7.45 -7.75 16.45
N LYS A 82 -8.37 -8.70 16.60
CA LYS A 82 -8.12 -9.98 17.26
C LYS A 82 -7.03 -10.80 16.55
N ALA A 83 -6.97 -10.70 15.20
CA ALA A 83 -5.92 -11.31 14.40
C ALA A 83 -4.60 -10.49 14.42
N GLY A 84 -4.56 -9.34 15.09
CA GLY A 84 -3.38 -8.47 15.16
C GLY A 84 -3.12 -7.65 13.89
N VAL A 85 -4.12 -7.49 13.02
CA VAL A 85 -3.98 -6.76 11.75
C VAL A 85 -4.20 -5.27 11.95
N GLN A 86 -3.18 -4.47 11.68
CA GLN A 86 -3.33 -3.03 11.46
C GLN A 86 -3.79 -2.76 10.03
N VAL A 87 -4.58 -1.70 9.81
CA VAL A 87 -5.10 -1.35 8.49
C VAL A 87 -4.74 0.09 8.14
N ILE A 88 -4.27 0.30 6.92
CA ILE A 88 -4.02 1.61 6.32
C ILE A 88 -4.64 1.62 4.92
N GLY A 89 -5.50 2.63 4.65
CA GLY A 89 -6.02 2.89 3.32
C GLY A 89 -5.20 3.93 2.58
N VAL A 90 -5.07 3.81 1.26
CA VAL A 90 -4.30 4.74 0.43
C VAL A 90 -5.09 5.12 -0.82
N SER A 91 -5.19 6.40 -1.11
CA SER A 91 -5.63 6.89 -2.42
C SER A 91 -4.86 8.15 -2.81
N THR A 92 -4.99 8.56 -4.07
CA THR A 92 -4.40 9.81 -4.57
C THR A 92 -5.29 11.04 -4.33
N ASP A 93 -6.17 10.96 -3.34
CA ASP A 93 -6.95 12.10 -2.84
C ASP A 93 -6.13 12.94 -1.84
N ASP A 94 -6.58 14.17 -1.56
CA ASP A 94 -5.96 15.04 -0.56
C ASP A 94 -6.41 14.71 0.88
N GLU A 95 -5.73 15.32 1.87
CA GLU A 95 -6.00 15.11 3.29
C GLU A 95 -7.45 15.47 3.66
N LYS A 96 -7.97 16.57 3.09
CA LYS A 96 -9.33 17.03 3.36
C LYS A 96 -10.37 15.97 2.96
N LEU A 97 -10.27 15.44 1.73
CA LEU A 97 -11.20 14.44 1.23
C LEU A 97 -11.06 13.11 1.97
N GLN A 98 -9.83 12.72 2.33
CA GLN A 98 -9.56 11.53 3.15
C GLN A 98 -10.18 11.68 4.55
N LYS A 99 -10.06 12.85 5.18
CA LYS A 99 -10.65 13.13 6.49
C LYS A 99 -12.17 13.06 6.45
N GLU A 100 -12.79 13.74 5.50
CA GLU A 100 -14.24 13.68 5.30
C GLU A 100 -14.72 12.24 5.07
N PHE A 101 -14.01 11.46 4.23
CA PHE A 101 -14.36 10.08 3.96
C PHE A 101 -14.26 9.19 5.19
N LYS A 102 -13.20 9.35 5.98
CA LYS A 102 -12.99 8.64 7.25
C LYS A 102 -14.10 8.94 8.24
N GLU A 103 -14.45 10.21 8.42
CA GLU A 103 -15.47 10.66 9.37
C GLU A 103 -16.87 10.18 8.96
N GLU A 104 -17.26 10.38 7.71
CA GLU A 104 -18.57 9.96 7.18
C GLU A 104 -18.80 8.45 7.31
N GLN A 105 -17.77 7.66 6.99
CA GLN A 105 -17.87 6.20 7.06
C GLN A 105 -17.46 5.62 8.42
N LYS A 106 -17.02 6.47 9.37
CA LYS A 106 -16.55 6.07 10.72
C LYS A 106 -15.45 5.01 10.69
N PHE A 107 -14.49 5.17 9.76
CA PHE A 107 -13.37 4.23 9.67
C PHE A 107 -12.46 4.32 10.89
N PRO A 108 -12.18 3.20 11.59
CA PRO A 108 -11.33 3.19 12.78
C PRO A 108 -9.83 3.26 12.47
N PHE A 109 -9.45 3.13 11.20
CA PHE A 109 -8.08 3.11 10.70
C PHE A 109 -7.69 4.41 9.97
N ARG A 110 -6.39 4.56 9.68
CA ARG A 110 -5.85 5.73 8.97
C ARG A 110 -6.02 5.62 7.46
N LEU A 111 -6.17 6.79 6.81
CA LEU A 111 -6.19 6.93 5.36
C LEU A 111 -5.05 7.86 4.93
N LEU A 112 -4.19 7.41 4.03
CA LEU A 112 -3.09 8.21 3.49
C LEU A 112 -3.52 9.01 2.27
N ALA A 113 -3.08 10.26 2.22
CA ALA A 113 -3.39 11.25 1.18
C ALA A 113 -2.23 11.35 0.19
N ASP A 114 -2.13 10.41 -0.76
CA ASP A 114 -0.98 10.30 -1.69
C ASP A 114 -1.14 11.17 -2.96
N LYS A 115 -1.74 12.37 -2.81
CA LYS A 115 -2.07 13.29 -3.91
C LYS A 115 -0.85 13.89 -4.58
N GLU A 116 0.03 14.50 -3.78
CA GLU A 116 1.11 15.36 -4.27
C GLU A 116 2.17 14.60 -5.06
N LYS A 117 2.81 13.63 -4.42
CA LYS A 117 3.94 12.89 -4.99
C LYS A 117 3.55 11.53 -5.55
N LYS A 118 2.39 11.02 -5.18
CA LYS A 118 1.95 9.65 -5.50
C LYS A 118 3.01 8.59 -5.13
N ALA A 119 3.81 8.91 -4.11
CA ALA A 119 5.00 8.15 -3.75
C ALA A 119 4.67 6.74 -3.27
N VAL A 120 3.57 6.60 -2.49
CA VAL A 120 3.11 5.28 -2.03
C VAL A 120 2.54 4.49 -3.20
N THR A 121 1.67 5.11 -4.00
CA THR A 121 1.04 4.48 -5.16
C THR A 121 2.09 4.02 -6.19
N GLU A 122 3.13 4.81 -6.41
CA GLU A 122 4.24 4.45 -7.30
C GLU A 122 5.14 3.36 -6.70
N ALA A 123 5.50 3.45 -5.42
CA ALA A 123 6.35 2.47 -4.76
C ALA A 123 5.74 1.05 -4.71
N PHE A 124 4.41 0.95 -4.71
CA PHE A 124 3.69 -0.33 -4.80
C PHE A 124 3.37 -0.76 -6.24
N GLY A 125 3.72 0.04 -7.25
CA GLY A 125 3.38 -0.22 -8.65
C GLY A 125 1.87 -0.15 -8.93
N MET A 126 1.13 0.64 -8.14
CA MET A 126 -0.34 0.70 -8.18
C MET A 126 -0.91 1.92 -8.89
N LYS A 127 -0.07 2.76 -9.49
CA LYS A 127 -0.51 3.91 -10.28
C LYS A 127 -1.09 3.45 -11.62
N ASN A 128 -2.34 3.81 -11.89
CA ASN A 128 -2.97 3.53 -13.18
C ASN A 128 -2.67 4.62 -14.24
N LEU A 129 -3.15 4.41 -15.47
CA LEU A 129 -2.90 5.31 -16.60
C LEU A 129 -3.46 6.73 -16.41
N VAL A 130 -4.49 6.91 -15.58
CA VAL A 130 -5.08 8.23 -15.27
C VAL A 130 -4.51 8.83 -13.99
N GLY A 131 -3.47 8.23 -13.42
CA GLY A 131 -2.75 8.75 -12.26
C GLY A 131 -3.45 8.54 -10.92
N MET A 132 -4.46 7.67 -10.86
CA MET A 132 -5.10 7.23 -9.60
C MET A 132 -4.51 5.90 -9.13
N ALA A 133 -4.74 5.56 -7.87
CA ALA A 133 -4.41 4.23 -7.36
C ALA A 133 -5.32 3.16 -7.99
N SER A 134 -4.74 2.05 -8.40
CA SER A 134 -5.50 0.84 -8.76
C SER A 134 -5.99 0.15 -7.49
N ARG A 135 -7.26 -0.34 -7.48
CA ARG A 135 -7.78 -1.07 -6.34
C ARG A 135 -6.97 -2.34 -6.11
N SER A 136 -6.41 -2.48 -4.91
CA SER A 136 -5.56 -3.61 -4.53
C SER A 136 -5.42 -3.68 -3.01
N ALA A 137 -4.85 -4.78 -2.51
CA ALA A 137 -4.50 -4.91 -1.10
C ALA A 137 -3.22 -5.75 -0.94
N PHE A 138 -2.44 -5.41 0.07
CA PHE A 138 -1.17 -6.05 0.42
C PHE A 138 -1.13 -6.30 1.91
N LEU A 139 -0.92 -7.54 2.32
CA LEU A 139 -0.73 -7.89 3.71
C LEU A 139 0.76 -8.14 3.97
N PHE A 140 1.29 -7.44 4.95
CA PHE A 140 2.67 -7.59 5.41
C PHE A 140 2.70 -8.27 6.77
N LYS A 141 3.73 -9.08 6.99
CA LYS A 141 4.10 -9.62 8.29
C LYS A 141 5.57 -9.30 8.55
N ASP A 142 5.85 -8.59 9.63
CA ASP A 142 7.21 -8.21 10.03
C ASP A 142 8.04 -7.62 8.88
N GLY A 143 7.44 -6.68 8.15
CA GLY A 143 8.04 -5.95 7.04
C GLY A 143 8.08 -6.68 5.70
N LYS A 144 7.57 -7.91 5.58
CA LYS A 144 7.53 -8.68 4.33
C LYS A 144 6.11 -8.91 3.85
N CYS A 145 5.89 -8.73 2.55
CA CYS A 145 4.61 -9.00 1.92
C CYS A 145 4.32 -10.51 1.92
N ILE A 146 3.17 -10.90 2.48
CA ILE A 146 2.73 -12.30 2.55
C ILE A 146 1.48 -12.56 1.72
N MET A 147 0.75 -11.52 1.30
CA MET A 147 -0.43 -11.63 0.43
C MET A 147 -0.54 -10.42 -0.47
N THR A 148 -0.89 -10.63 -1.73
CA THR A 148 -1.22 -9.58 -2.69
C THR A 148 -2.61 -9.82 -3.29
N ASP A 149 -3.40 -8.78 -3.41
CA ASP A 149 -4.65 -8.76 -4.16
C ASP A 149 -4.63 -7.60 -5.16
N TYR A 150 -4.44 -7.94 -6.44
CA TYR A 150 -4.45 -6.96 -7.54
C TYR A 150 -5.81 -6.80 -8.21
N LYS A 151 -6.79 -7.64 -7.85
CA LYS A 151 -8.14 -7.60 -8.43
C LYS A 151 -9.03 -6.59 -7.70
N GLY A 152 -8.70 -6.35 -6.42
CA GLY A 152 -9.36 -5.36 -5.60
C GLY A 152 -10.76 -5.79 -5.18
N HIS A 153 -10.82 -6.60 -4.16
CA HIS A 153 -12.07 -6.95 -3.49
C HIS A 153 -12.78 -5.70 -2.95
N THR A 154 -14.09 -5.76 -2.82
CA THR A 154 -14.89 -4.65 -2.30
C THR A 154 -15.63 -5.06 -1.01
N THR A 155 -16.72 -5.79 -1.13
CA THR A 155 -17.57 -6.18 0.00
C THR A 155 -16.97 -7.26 0.89
N ASP A 156 -16.00 -8.00 0.40
CA ASP A 156 -15.36 -9.18 1.01
C ASP A 156 -13.85 -9.01 1.29
N GLN A 157 -13.36 -7.76 1.25
CA GLN A 157 -11.92 -7.49 1.46
C GLN A 157 -11.43 -7.99 2.82
N ALA A 158 -12.20 -7.80 3.89
CA ALA A 158 -11.84 -8.27 5.22
C ALA A 158 -11.85 -9.79 5.32
N GLU A 159 -12.88 -10.42 4.78
CA GLU A 159 -13.01 -11.88 4.77
C GLU A 159 -11.85 -12.55 4.02
N GLN A 160 -11.43 -11.97 2.89
CA GLN A 160 -10.27 -12.44 2.13
C GLN A 160 -9.01 -12.46 3.01
N VAL A 161 -8.74 -11.38 3.74
CA VAL A 161 -7.58 -11.27 4.63
C VAL A 161 -7.66 -12.28 5.78
N LEU A 162 -8.82 -12.36 6.45
CA LEU A 162 -9.03 -13.26 7.59
C LEU A 162 -8.92 -14.73 7.16
N ASN A 163 -9.51 -15.10 6.03
CA ASN A 163 -9.41 -16.45 5.48
C ASN A 163 -7.97 -16.82 5.10
N PHE A 164 -7.22 -15.88 4.51
CA PHE A 164 -5.81 -16.09 4.22
C PHE A 164 -5.02 -16.40 5.50
N LEU A 165 -5.20 -15.60 6.57
CA LEU A 165 -4.50 -15.80 7.83
C LEU A 165 -4.86 -17.14 8.52
N GLN A 166 -6.13 -17.53 8.47
CA GLN A 166 -6.56 -18.82 9.01
C GLN A 166 -5.92 -20.03 8.30
N ASN A 167 -5.68 -19.90 6.99
CA ASN A 167 -5.07 -20.95 6.19
C ASN A 167 -3.54 -21.03 6.32
N GLN A 168 -2.88 -19.96 6.80
CA GLN A 168 -1.44 -19.96 7.09
C GLN A 168 -1.09 -20.70 8.41
N GLY A 169 -2.06 -20.91 9.29
CA GLY A 169 -1.89 -21.61 10.57
C GLY A 169 -2.12 -23.12 10.52
N LYS A 170 -2.39 -23.67 9.34
CA LYS A 170 -2.54 -25.11 9.09
C LYS A 170 -1.31 -25.64 8.38
#